data_96e54a64d451c4fd9bbf44d1eea1fd86
#
_entry.id   96e54a64d451c4fd9bbf44d1eea1fd86
#
_cell.length_a   1.000
_cell.length_b   1.000
_cell.length_c   1.000
_cell.angle_alpha   90.00
_cell.angle_beta   90.00
_cell.angle_gamma   90.00
#
_symmetry.space_group_name_H-M   'P 1'
#
loop_
_entity.id
_entity.type
_entity.pdbx_description
1 polymer ?
#
loop_
_entity_poly.entity_id
_entity_poly.type
_entity_poly.pdbx_seq_one_letter_code
_entity_poly.pdbx_strand_id
1 'polypeptide(L)'
;LKHSVATNSFWSNWFIQVGGEWNAWYSGQEHGSGLSHSPLKGFRSNPGVAVAVGKWFTPGIGLRTKVQGIWGKQVNHTPARQDVGNKYWVAQEQVLFNLSNLIYGYSPERVWNFVPFLGGGFGRSMSYNSYALGLSAGLLNQFYVSKKVAVNVELGWIVSENDKDGNAAFTGTGRGWDSHDNHLYGEVGLTFNLGKASWDKTPDVDAIKALSQSQIDALNAQLNDANAE
;
A
#
# COMPACT_ATOMS: atom_id res chain seq x y z
N LEU A 1 23.13 13.71 6.26
CA LEU A 1 22.78 13.58 7.68
C LEU A 1 21.42 12.91 7.78
N LYS A 2 21.38 11.65 8.24
CA LYS A 2 20.14 10.95 8.56
C LYS A 2 19.55 11.61 9.81
N HIS A 3 18.55 12.43 9.61
CA HIS A 3 17.80 12.99 10.72
C HIS A 3 16.85 11.91 11.26
N SER A 4 17.01 11.52 12.50
CA SER A 4 16.02 10.75 13.21
C SER A 4 14.82 11.63 13.54
N VAL A 5 13.65 11.02 13.68
CA VAL A 5 12.42 11.71 14.07
C VAL A 5 11.95 11.22 15.44
N ALA A 6 11.29 12.10 16.17
CA ALA A 6 10.67 11.73 17.42
C ALA A 6 9.46 10.82 17.19
N THR A 7 9.23 9.87 18.10
CA THR A 7 8.05 9.01 18.08
C THR A 7 6.80 9.86 18.34
N ASN A 8 5.79 9.72 17.48
CA ASN A 8 4.51 10.37 17.66
C ASN A 8 3.57 9.54 18.55
N SER A 9 2.53 10.20 19.04
CA SER A 9 1.48 9.51 19.80
C SER A 9 0.73 8.51 18.92
N PHE A 10 0.06 7.55 19.52
CA PHE A 10 -0.75 6.56 18.81
C PHE A 10 -1.79 7.20 17.88
N TRP A 11 -2.38 8.32 18.26
CA TRP A 11 -3.43 9.00 17.50
C TRP A 11 -2.92 9.86 16.33
N SER A 12 -1.62 9.98 16.17
CA SER A 12 -1.01 10.73 15.07
C SER A 12 -0.82 9.85 13.84
N ASN A 13 -0.74 10.51 12.67
CA ASN A 13 -0.37 9.89 11.39
C ASN A 13 -1.36 8.85 10.87
N TRP A 14 -2.62 8.97 11.22
CA TRP A 14 -3.71 8.23 10.61
C TRP A 14 -4.13 8.86 9.29
N PHE A 15 -4.58 8.02 8.36
CA PHE A 15 -5.09 8.47 7.07
C PHE A 15 -6.26 7.62 6.60
N ILE A 16 -7.07 8.21 5.72
CA ILE A 16 -8.14 7.55 4.98
C ILE A 16 -7.83 7.70 3.50
N GLN A 17 -8.09 6.65 2.72
CA GLN A 17 -7.96 6.66 1.27
C GLN A 17 -9.28 6.25 0.63
N VAL A 18 -9.58 6.89 -0.50
CA VAL A 18 -10.70 6.54 -1.37
C VAL A 18 -10.23 6.57 -2.80
N GLY A 19 -10.66 5.62 -3.60
CA GLY A 19 -10.23 5.57 -5.00
C GLY A 19 -11.18 4.80 -5.89
N GLY A 20 -11.03 5.05 -7.18
CA GLY A 20 -11.61 4.25 -8.24
C GLY A 20 -10.53 3.42 -8.90
N GLU A 21 -10.85 2.20 -9.26
CA GLU A 21 -9.90 1.25 -9.83
C GLU A 21 -10.41 0.61 -11.11
N TRP A 22 -9.47 0.15 -11.91
CA TRP A 22 -9.73 -0.73 -13.03
C TRP A 22 -9.07 -2.07 -12.76
N ASN A 23 -9.88 -3.11 -12.78
CA ASN A 23 -9.48 -4.46 -12.44
C ASN A 23 -9.35 -5.33 -13.67
N ALA A 24 -8.35 -6.20 -13.69
CA ALA A 24 -8.16 -7.23 -14.68
C ALA A 24 -7.91 -8.57 -13.98
N TRP A 25 -8.69 -9.57 -14.34
CA TRP A 25 -8.67 -10.89 -13.74
C TRP A 25 -8.12 -11.92 -14.72
N TYR A 26 -7.30 -12.83 -14.24
CA TYR A 26 -6.89 -14.00 -14.99
C TYR A 26 -6.50 -15.15 -14.04
N SER A 27 -6.74 -16.37 -14.49
CA SER A 27 -6.51 -17.57 -13.68
C SER A 27 -6.30 -18.80 -14.57
N GLY A 28 -6.28 -19.97 -13.97
CA GLY A 28 -6.23 -21.24 -14.69
C GLY A 28 -7.39 -21.49 -15.64
N GLN A 29 -8.51 -20.77 -15.48
CA GLN A 29 -9.71 -20.90 -16.30
C GLN A 29 -9.48 -20.50 -17.76
N GLU A 30 -8.54 -19.61 -18.03
CA GLU A 30 -8.17 -19.18 -19.36
C GLU A 30 -7.26 -20.20 -20.09
N HIS A 31 -6.61 -21.10 -19.36
CA HIS A 31 -5.71 -22.09 -19.93
C HIS A 31 -6.43 -23.12 -20.83
N GLY A 32 -5.88 -23.32 -22.02
CA GLY A 32 -6.42 -24.26 -22.98
C GLY A 32 -7.78 -23.89 -23.59
N SER A 33 -8.27 -22.68 -23.32
CA SER A 33 -9.59 -22.22 -23.74
C SER A 33 -9.57 -21.24 -24.91
N GLY A 34 -8.39 -20.87 -25.41
CA GLY A 34 -8.26 -19.84 -26.45
C GLY A 34 -8.57 -18.42 -25.96
N LEU A 35 -8.77 -18.25 -24.64
CA LEU A 35 -9.05 -16.98 -24.01
C LEU A 35 -7.75 -16.20 -23.75
N SER A 36 -7.86 -14.88 -23.64
CA SER A 36 -6.72 -14.04 -23.34
C SER A 36 -6.22 -14.26 -21.91
N HIS A 37 -4.92 -14.48 -21.76
CA HIS A 37 -4.24 -14.55 -20.46
C HIS A 37 -3.66 -13.20 -20.03
N SER A 38 -3.74 -12.20 -20.89
CA SER A 38 -3.15 -10.90 -20.63
C SER A 38 -4.12 -9.98 -19.89
N PRO A 39 -3.72 -9.36 -18.78
CA PRO A 39 -4.56 -8.37 -18.09
C PRO A 39 -4.77 -7.10 -18.93
N LEU A 40 -3.97 -6.91 -19.98
CA LEU A 40 -4.07 -5.76 -20.89
C LEU A 40 -5.11 -5.96 -22.02
N LYS A 41 -5.59 -7.17 -22.21
CA LYS A 41 -6.70 -7.46 -23.12
C LYS A 41 -8.01 -7.48 -22.34
N GLY A 42 -9.04 -6.86 -22.85
CA GLY A 42 -10.29 -6.54 -22.17
C GLY A 42 -11.13 -7.70 -21.63
N PHE A 43 -10.64 -8.94 -21.66
CA PHE A 43 -11.33 -10.08 -21.08
C PHE A 43 -11.25 -10.04 -19.53
N ARG A 44 -12.39 -10.23 -18.85
CA ARG A 44 -12.52 -10.17 -17.39
C ARG A 44 -12.01 -8.84 -16.78
N SER A 45 -12.21 -7.72 -17.46
CA SER A 45 -11.86 -6.39 -16.96
C SER A 45 -13.09 -5.60 -16.57
N ASN A 46 -13.01 -4.85 -15.47
CA ASN A 46 -14.12 -4.05 -14.96
C ASN A 46 -13.65 -2.96 -14.00
N PRO A 47 -14.47 -1.89 -13.83
CA PRO A 47 -14.20 -0.90 -12.80
C PRO A 47 -14.47 -1.43 -11.40
N GLY A 48 -13.91 -0.75 -10.40
CA GLY A 48 -14.13 -1.02 -8.99
C GLY A 48 -13.92 0.23 -8.15
N VAL A 49 -14.14 0.07 -6.85
CA VAL A 49 -13.91 1.12 -5.85
C VAL A 49 -13.06 0.56 -4.71
N ALA A 50 -12.31 1.44 -4.05
CA ALA A 50 -11.47 1.08 -2.93
C ALA A 50 -11.57 2.12 -1.82
N VAL A 51 -11.56 1.65 -0.59
CA VAL A 51 -11.48 2.45 0.62
C VAL A 51 -10.43 1.84 1.54
N ALA A 52 -9.61 2.67 2.15
CA ALA A 52 -8.60 2.22 3.10
C ALA A 52 -8.50 3.16 4.29
N VAL A 53 -8.11 2.58 5.41
CA VAL A 53 -7.72 3.29 6.63
C VAL A 53 -6.35 2.78 7.03
N GLY A 54 -5.46 3.67 7.39
CA GLY A 54 -4.11 3.27 7.78
C GLY A 54 -3.46 4.25 8.73
N LYS A 55 -2.28 3.86 9.17
CA LYS A 55 -1.45 4.65 10.07
C LYS A 55 0.01 4.48 9.70
N TRP A 56 0.74 5.59 9.72
CA TRP A 56 2.20 5.58 9.71
C TRP A 56 2.73 5.48 11.13
N PHE A 57 3.48 4.42 11.42
CA PHE A 57 4.15 4.24 12.72
C PHE A 57 5.50 4.93 12.76
N THR A 58 6.16 4.98 11.63
CA THR A 58 7.37 5.77 11.37
C THR A 58 7.20 6.49 10.03
N PRO A 59 8.05 7.45 9.68
CA PRO A 59 8.02 8.05 8.35
C PRO A 59 8.18 7.05 7.21
N GLY A 60 8.81 5.90 7.49
CA GLY A 60 9.11 4.87 6.50
C GLY A 60 8.20 3.65 6.52
N ILE A 61 7.49 3.37 7.61
CA ILE A 61 6.71 2.14 7.78
C ILE A 61 5.30 2.48 8.28
N GLY A 62 4.31 1.92 7.59
CA GLY A 62 2.91 2.06 7.95
C GLY A 62 2.13 0.77 7.75
N LEU A 63 0.92 0.75 8.25
CA LEU A 63 -0.07 -0.31 8.04
C LEU A 63 -1.33 0.28 7.43
N ARG A 64 -1.96 -0.47 6.55
CA ARG A 64 -3.20 -0.09 5.89
C ARG A 64 -4.15 -1.27 5.83
N THR A 65 -5.39 -1.06 6.24
CA THR A 65 -6.51 -1.95 5.98
C THR A 65 -7.25 -1.42 4.77
N LYS A 66 -7.31 -2.20 3.71
CA LYS A 66 -7.93 -1.82 2.44
C LYS A 66 -9.04 -2.78 2.08
N VAL A 67 -10.19 -2.23 1.69
CA VAL A 67 -11.32 -2.98 1.14
C VAL A 67 -11.58 -2.46 -0.26
N GLN A 68 -11.63 -3.36 -1.22
CA GLN A 68 -11.84 -3.01 -2.62
C GLN A 68 -12.75 -4.02 -3.32
N GLY A 69 -13.33 -3.60 -4.42
CA GLY A 69 -14.11 -4.47 -5.28
C GLY A 69 -15.39 -3.87 -5.77
N ILE A 70 -16.40 -4.62 -5.63
CA ILE A 70 -17.82 -4.71 -5.90
C ILE A 70 -18.07 -5.44 -7.21
N TRP A 71 -17.51 -4.99 -8.33
CA TRP A 71 -17.76 -5.59 -9.64
C TRP A 71 -16.57 -6.42 -10.08
N GLY A 72 -16.82 -7.65 -10.50
CA GLY A 72 -15.84 -8.57 -11.06
C GLY A 72 -16.44 -9.37 -12.21
N LYS A 73 -15.61 -10.19 -12.82
CA LYS A 73 -16.00 -11.08 -13.90
C LYS A 73 -15.40 -12.46 -13.70
N GLN A 74 -16.14 -13.48 -14.05
CA GLN A 74 -15.69 -14.85 -14.09
C GLN A 74 -15.92 -15.46 -15.47
N VAL A 75 -15.28 -16.60 -15.74
CA VAL A 75 -15.50 -17.38 -16.96
C VAL A 75 -16.67 -18.31 -16.75
N ASN A 76 -17.66 -18.28 -17.66
CA ASN A 76 -18.69 -19.29 -17.75
C ASN A 76 -18.25 -20.38 -18.72
N HIS A 77 -18.20 -21.62 -18.27
CA HIS A 77 -17.77 -22.75 -19.08
C HIS A 77 -18.87 -23.34 -19.98
N THR A 78 -20.13 -22.94 -19.80
CA THR A 78 -21.25 -23.47 -20.59
C THR A 78 -22.19 -22.36 -21.09
N PRO A 79 -22.58 -22.36 -22.38
CA PRO A 79 -22.06 -23.14 -23.50
C PRO A 79 -20.94 -22.45 -24.28
N ALA A 80 -20.62 -21.19 -24.02
CA ALA A 80 -19.77 -20.39 -24.89
C ALA A 80 -18.52 -19.78 -24.23
N ARG A 81 -18.16 -20.15 -23.01
CA ARG A 81 -16.99 -19.61 -22.26
C ARG A 81 -16.93 -18.07 -22.28
N GLN A 82 -18.00 -17.45 -21.91
CA GLN A 82 -18.11 -16.00 -21.81
C GLN A 82 -17.75 -15.52 -20.41
N ASP A 83 -17.23 -14.30 -20.31
CA ASP A 83 -17.10 -13.64 -19.02
C ASP A 83 -18.50 -13.26 -18.47
N VAL A 84 -18.70 -13.55 -17.20
CA VAL A 84 -19.98 -13.30 -16.50
C VAL A 84 -19.71 -12.36 -15.32
N GLY A 85 -20.65 -11.45 -15.09
CA GLY A 85 -20.58 -10.54 -13.96
C GLY A 85 -20.57 -11.28 -12.62
N ASN A 86 -19.69 -10.87 -11.73
CA ASN A 86 -19.55 -11.36 -10.38
C ASN A 86 -19.42 -10.19 -9.42
N LYS A 87 -20.12 -10.22 -8.31
CA LYS A 87 -19.94 -9.24 -7.23
C LYS A 87 -19.01 -9.82 -6.17
N TYR A 88 -18.04 -9.03 -5.77
CA TYR A 88 -17.04 -9.45 -4.80
C TYR A 88 -16.57 -8.29 -3.93
N TRP A 89 -15.89 -8.60 -2.84
CA TRP A 89 -15.06 -7.67 -2.12
C TRP A 89 -13.80 -8.39 -1.62
N VAL A 90 -12.75 -7.63 -1.43
CA VAL A 90 -11.47 -8.09 -0.90
C VAL A 90 -11.06 -7.17 0.24
N ALA A 91 -10.73 -7.74 1.37
CA ALA A 91 -10.14 -7.03 2.50
C ALA A 91 -8.70 -7.48 2.69
N GLN A 92 -7.78 -6.54 2.72
CA GLN A 92 -6.33 -6.76 2.84
C GLN A 92 -5.76 -5.91 3.97
N GLU A 93 -4.89 -6.51 4.77
CA GLU A 93 -4.00 -5.78 5.65
C GLU A 93 -2.63 -5.71 4.99
N GLN A 94 -2.10 -4.50 4.86
CA GLN A 94 -0.91 -4.23 4.06
C GLN A 94 0.11 -3.45 4.86
N VAL A 95 1.38 -3.86 4.76
CA VAL A 95 2.52 -3.10 5.25
C VAL A 95 2.99 -2.16 4.15
N LEU A 96 3.12 -0.89 4.47
CA LEU A 96 3.56 0.17 3.57
C LEU A 96 5.01 0.56 3.87
N PHE A 97 5.81 0.68 2.82
CA PHE A 97 7.21 1.10 2.92
C PHE A 97 7.39 2.41 2.14
N ASN A 98 7.48 3.54 2.82
CA ASN A 98 7.79 4.80 2.15
C ASN A 98 9.29 4.85 1.82
N LEU A 99 9.66 4.35 0.64
CA LEU A 99 11.05 4.30 0.21
C LEU A 99 11.66 5.69 0.05
N SER A 100 10.86 6.69 -0.32
CA SER A 100 11.34 8.07 -0.39
C SER A 100 11.84 8.56 0.95
N ASN A 101 11.12 8.29 2.03
CA ASN A 101 11.55 8.63 3.38
C ASN A 101 12.66 7.71 3.92
N LEU A 102 12.65 6.43 3.56
CA LEU A 102 13.66 5.46 4.01
C LEU A 102 15.03 5.74 3.38
N ILE A 103 15.07 6.11 2.09
CA ILE A 103 16.32 6.32 1.34
C ILE A 103 16.86 7.75 1.53
N TYR A 104 15.98 8.75 1.41
CA TYR A 104 16.37 10.18 1.40
C TYR A 104 16.09 10.90 2.73
N GLY A 105 15.51 10.21 3.72
CA GLY A 105 15.08 10.79 4.97
C GLY A 105 13.72 11.50 4.86
N TYR A 106 13.12 11.74 6.01
CA TYR A 106 11.83 12.43 6.09
C TYR A 106 11.95 13.91 5.68
N SER A 107 11.05 14.35 4.81
CA SER A 107 10.91 15.74 4.42
C SER A 107 9.42 16.10 4.31
N PRO A 108 8.93 17.08 5.09
CA PRO A 108 7.54 17.54 5.02
C PRO A 108 7.19 18.26 3.72
N GLU A 109 8.20 18.72 2.99
CA GLU A 109 8.03 19.44 1.71
C GLU A 109 8.07 18.51 0.50
N ARG A 110 8.28 17.21 0.71
CA ARG A 110 8.33 16.25 -0.40
C ARG A 110 6.96 16.09 -1.01
N VAL A 111 6.83 16.35 -2.30
CA VAL A 111 5.59 16.22 -3.05
C VAL A 111 5.31 14.76 -3.40
N TRP A 112 6.29 14.07 -3.99
CA TRP A 112 6.14 12.68 -4.40
C TRP A 112 6.75 11.70 -3.41
N ASN A 113 5.95 10.75 -2.95
CA ASN A 113 6.38 9.62 -2.14
C ASN A 113 6.10 8.31 -2.86
N PHE A 114 7.13 7.48 -2.97
CA PHE A 114 7.06 6.14 -3.56
C PHE A 114 6.93 5.11 -2.45
N VAL A 115 5.81 4.38 -2.45
CA VAL A 115 5.39 3.51 -1.35
C VAL A 115 5.02 2.13 -1.86
N PRO A 116 5.97 1.20 -2.03
CA PRO A 116 5.64 -0.21 -2.23
C PRO A 116 4.96 -0.79 -1.00
N PHE A 117 4.14 -1.81 -1.24
CA PHE A 117 3.42 -2.51 -0.17
C PHE A 117 3.33 -4.02 -0.40
N LEU A 118 3.17 -4.73 0.70
CA LEU A 118 2.90 -6.16 0.77
C LEU A 118 1.78 -6.40 1.77
N GLY A 119 0.96 -7.39 1.53
CA GLY A 119 -0.11 -7.71 2.45
C GLY A 119 -0.74 -9.07 2.23
N GLY A 120 -1.72 -9.33 3.06
CA GLY A 120 -2.54 -10.53 2.99
C GLY A 120 -3.94 -10.25 3.51
N GLY A 121 -4.86 -11.09 3.15
CA GLY A 121 -6.24 -10.97 3.57
C GLY A 121 -7.14 -12.01 2.93
N PHE A 122 -8.38 -11.65 2.77
CA PHE A 122 -9.38 -12.54 2.21
C PHE A 122 -10.38 -11.78 1.34
N GLY A 123 -10.97 -12.52 0.42
CA GLY A 123 -12.05 -12.03 -0.43
C GLY A 123 -13.28 -12.90 -0.34
N ARG A 124 -14.40 -12.33 -0.73
CA ARG A 124 -15.66 -13.03 -0.86
C ARG A 124 -16.29 -12.75 -2.21
N SER A 125 -16.68 -13.83 -2.91
CA SER A 125 -17.63 -13.73 -4.00
C SER A 125 -19.04 -13.68 -3.43
N MET A 126 -19.71 -12.53 -3.57
CA MET A 126 -21.09 -12.39 -3.11
C MET A 126 -22.09 -13.12 -4.01
N SER A 127 -21.76 -13.27 -5.29
CA SER A 127 -22.62 -13.97 -6.26
C SER A 127 -22.67 -15.48 -6.00
N TYR A 128 -21.58 -16.08 -5.51
CA TYR A 128 -21.44 -17.53 -5.29
C TYR A 128 -21.23 -17.90 -3.83
N ASN A 129 -21.17 -16.91 -2.93
CA ASN A 129 -20.96 -17.10 -1.50
C ASN A 129 -19.72 -17.95 -1.16
N SER A 130 -18.62 -17.70 -1.87
CA SER A 130 -17.34 -18.35 -1.66
C SER A 130 -16.32 -17.38 -1.10
N TYR A 131 -15.38 -17.89 -0.29
CA TYR A 131 -14.29 -17.13 0.32
C TYR A 131 -12.95 -17.66 -0.16
N ALA A 132 -12.00 -16.78 -0.32
CA ALA A 132 -10.63 -17.15 -0.65
C ALA A 132 -9.63 -16.29 0.12
N LEU A 133 -8.53 -16.90 0.56
CA LEU A 133 -7.39 -16.19 1.08
C LEU A 133 -6.58 -15.59 -0.07
N GLY A 134 -5.93 -14.47 0.17
CA GLY A 134 -5.13 -13.79 -0.84
C GLY A 134 -3.92 -13.08 -0.26
N LEU A 135 -2.91 -12.95 -1.11
CA LEU A 135 -1.72 -12.14 -0.86
C LEU A 135 -1.73 -10.97 -1.82
N SER A 136 -1.27 -9.81 -1.37
CA SER A 136 -1.19 -8.60 -2.18
C SER A 136 0.19 -7.99 -2.19
N ALA A 137 0.54 -7.39 -3.31
CA ALA A 137 1.74 -6.57 -3.48
C ALA A 137 1.46 -5.46 -4.47
N GLY A 138 2.14 -4.36 -4.36
CA GLY A 138 1.98 -3.28 -5.31
C GLY A 138 2.83 -2.06 -5.00
N LEU A 139 2.57 -1.03 -5.78
CA LEU A 139 3.28 0.25 -5.79
C LEU A 139 2.26 1.37 -5.65
N LEU A 140 2.33 2.10 -4.54
CA LEU A 140 1.54 3.29 -4.30
C LEU A 140 2.43 4.52 -4.53
N ASN A 141 2.00 5.40 -5.43
CA ASN A 141 2.60 6.71 -5.62
C ASN A 141 1.66 7.76 -5.04
N GLN A 142 2.16 8.54 -4.11
CA GLN A 142 1.41 9.63 -3.48
C GLN A 142 2.01 10.97 -3.90
N PHE A 143 1.13 11.86 -4.39
CA PHE A 143 1.48 13.22 -4.77
C PHE A 143 0.75 14.19 -3.85
N TYR A 144 1.45 14.78 -2.90
CA TYR A 144 0.86 15.71 -1.94
C TYR A 144 0.52 17.04 -2.61
N VAL A 145 -0.76 17.39 -2.59
CA VAL A 145 -1.28 18.69 -3.06
C VAL A 145 -1.44 19.67 -1.90
N SER A 146 -1.46 19.17 -0.70
CA SER A 146 -1.40 19.93 0.56
C SER A 146 -0.83 19.06 1.67
N LYS A 147 -0.64 19.60 2.87
CA LYS A 147 -0.18 18.80 4.04
C LYS A 147 -1.17 17.71 4.45
N LYS A 148 -2.43 17.83 4.08
CA LYS A 148 -3.52 16.92 4.47
C LYS A 148 -4.03 16.05 3.34
N VAL A 149 -3.77 16.40 2.10
CA VAL A 149 -4.36 15.73 0.93
C VAL A 149 -3.28 15.34 -0.07
N ALA A 150 -3.32 14.09 -0.50
CA ALA A 150 -2.50 13.57 -1.58
C ALA A 150 -3.35 12.92 -2.66
N VAL A 151 -2.92 13.02 -3.91
CA VAL A 151 -3.44 12.23 -5.03
C VAL A 151 -2.65 10.93 -5.09
N ASN A 152 -3.35 9.81 -5.20
CA ASN A 152 -2.75 8.48 -5.27
C ASN A 152 -2.84 7.93 -6.68
N VAL A 153 -1.76 7.30 -7.12
CA VAL A 153 -1.73 6.40 -8.28
C VAL A 153 -1.14 5.08 -7.81
N GLU A 154 -1.94 4.02 -7.84
CA GLU A 154 -1.55 2.71 -7.33
C GLU A 154 -1.65 1.66 -8.42
N LEU A 155 -0.65 0.79 -8.48
CA LEU A 155 -0.67 -0.45 -9.25
C LEU A 155 -0.53 -1.60 -8.26
N GLY A 156 -1.45 -2.55 -8.32
CA GLY A 156 -1.47 -3.65 -7.38
C GLY A 156 -1.78 -4.98 -8.03
N TRP A 157 -1.37 -6.03 -7.33
CA TRP A 157 -1.59 -7.41 -7.69
C TRP A 157 -2.03 -8.18 -6.46
N ILE A 158 -3.12 -8.92 -6.60
CA ILE A 158 -3.65 -9.82 -5.58
C ILE A 158 -3.67 -11.22 -6.18
N VAL A 159 -3.00 -12.15 -5.54
CA VAL A 159 -3.08 -13.57 -5.84
C VAL A 159 -3.91 -14.25 -4.77
N SER A 160 -4.89 -15.03 -5.19
CA SER A 160 -5.86 -15.65 -4.29
C SER A 160 -5.98 -17.15 -4.54
N GLU A 161 -6.53 -17.87 -3.55
CA GLU A 161 -6.94 -19.24 -3.73
C GLU A 161 -8.00 -19.38 -4.85
N ASN A 162 -8.22 -20.59 -5.33
CA ASN A 162 -9.11 -20.93 -6.46
C ASN A 162 -10.56 -20.45 -6.32
N ASP A 163 -11.02 -20.20 -5.11
CA ASP A 163 -12.43 -19.94 -4.81
C ASP A 163 -12.87 -18.48 -4.96
N LYS A 164 -11.96 -17.57 -5.24
CA LYS A 164 -12.27 -16.13 -5.18
C LYS A 164 -13.32 -15.71 -6.20
N ASP A 165 -13.26 -16.26 -7.39
CA ASP A 165 -14.22 -15.93 -8.45
C ASP A 165 -15.50 -16.80 -8.38
N GLY A 166 -15.57 -17.72 -7.44
CA GLY A 166 -16.73 -18.59 -7.24
C GLY A 166 -16.80 -19.78 -8.18
N ASN A 167 -15.74 -20.09 -8.91
CA ASN A 167 -15.74 -21.12 -9.95
C ASN A 167 -15.24 -22.48 -9.49
N ALA A 168 -14.95 -22.69 -8.22
CA ALA A 168 -14.45 -23.94 -7.67
C ALA A 168 -15.39 -25.15 -7.97
N ALA A 169 -16.70 -24.89 -8.00
CA ALA A 169 -17.69 -25.93 -8.31
C ALA A 169 -17.57 -26.50 -9.73
N PHE A 170 -17.01 -25.76 -10.66
CA PHE A 170 -16.85 -26.19 -12.06
C PHE A 170 -15.49 -26.86 -12.33
N THR A 171 -14.49 -26.54 -11.54
CA THR A 171 -13.12 -27.05 -11.74
C THR A 171 -12.84 -28.28 -10.88
N GLY A 172 -13.64 -28.54 -9.86
CA GLY A 172 -13.44 -29.67 -8.92
C GLY A 172 -12.17 -29.52 -8.06
N THR A 173 -11.55 -28.37 -8.07
CA THR A 173 -10.23 -28.16 -7.43
C THR A 173 -10.31 -27.71 -5.97
N GLY A 174 -11.48 -27.31 -5.46
CA GLY A 174 -11.61 -26.87 -4.08
C GLY A 174 -10.67 -25.72 -3.68
N ARG A 175 -10.49 -25.52 -2.38
CA ARG A 175 -9.53 -24.52 -1.87
C ARG A 175 -8.09 -24.99 -2.08
N GLY A 176 -7.22 -24.09 -2.50
CA GLY A 176 -5.80 -24.36 -2.71
C GLY A 176 -5.14 -23.35 -3.63
N TRP A 177 -3.85 -23.51 -3.81
CA TRP A 177 -3.02 -22.58 -4.59
C TRP A 177 -2.59 -23.15 -5.96
N ASP A 178 -2.97 -24.38 -6.29
CA ASP A 178 -2.55 -25.05 -7.53
C ASP A 178 -3.07 -24.38 -8.79
N SER A 179 -4.24 -23.73 -8.69
CA SER A 179 -4.85 -22.96 -9.78
C SER A 179 -5.36 -21.62 -9.24
N HIS A 180 -4.43 -20.77 -8.81
CA HIS A 180 -4.71 -19.50 -8.16
C HIS A 180 -5.33 -18.46 -9.11
N ASP A 181 -6.15 -17.58 -8.55
CA ASP A 181 -6.71 -16.43 -9.21
C ASP A 181 -5.77 -15.22 -9.10
N ASN A 182 -5.55 -14.56 -10.20
CA ASN A 182 -4.77 -13.32 -10.26
C ASN A 182 -5.69 -12.14 -10.53
N HIS A 183 -5.47 -11.09 -9.78
CA HIS A 183 -6.18 -9.83 -9.88
C HIS A 183 -5.17 -8.69 -9.96
N LEU A 184 -5.03 -8.09 -11.13
CA LEU A 184 -4.27 -6.87 -11.34
C LEU A 184 -5.21 -5.67 -11.32
N TYR A 185 -4.79 -4.58 -10.71
CA TYR A 185 -5.56 -3.34 -10.71
C TYR A 185 -4.67 -2.11 -10.83
N GLY A 186 -5.22 -1.09 -11.45
CA GLY A 186 -4.74 0.29 -11.41
C GLY A 186 -5.77 1.14 -10.69
N GLU A 187 -5.34 1.97 -9.77
CA GLU A 187 -6.21 2.82 -8.96
C GLU A 187 -5.74 4.27 -8.97
N VAL A 188 -6.70 5.17 -9.06
CA VAL A 188 -6.50 6.60 -8.84
C VAL A 188 -7.43 7.04 -7.72
N GLY A 189 -6.89 7.75 -6.75
CA GLY A 189 -7.66 8.15 -5.59
C GLY A 189 -7.03 9.29 -4.81
N LEU A 190 -7.55 9.49 -3.61
CA LEU A 190 -7.13 10.52 -2.68
C LEU A 190 -6.79 9.92 -1.32
N THR A 191 -5.77 10.49 -0.69
CA THR A 191 -5.45 10.27 0.72
C THR A 191 -5.76 11.52 1.51
N PHE A 192 -6.44 11.35 2.64
CA PHE A 192 -6.72 12.38 3.62
C PHE A 192 -5.99 12.05 4.91
N ASN A 193 -5.02 12.86 5.29
CA ASN A 193 -4.32 12.73 6.56
C ASN A 193 -5.15 13.32 7.71
N LEU A 194 -5.30 12.56 8.78
CA LEU A 194 -6.10 12.92 9.94
C LEU A 194 -5.20 13.43 11.08
N GLY A 195 -5.60 14.51 11.72
CA GLY A 195 -4.87 15.05 12.87
C GLY A 195 -3.44 15.45 12.52
N LYS A 196 -2.49 15.15 13.40
CA LYS A 196 -1.07 15.38 13.17
C LYS A 196 -0.56 14.42 12.08
N ALA A 197 -0.05 14.96 11.00
CA ALA A 197 0.46 14.22 9.84
C ALA A 197 1.97 14.40 9.63
N SER A 198 2.62 15.20 10.45
CA SER A 198 4.05 15.51 10.38
C SER A 198 4.83 14.76 11.45
N TRP A 199 6.15 14.77 11.31
CA TRP A 199 7.10 14.20 12.26
C TRP A 199 8.07 15.29 12.71
N ASP A 200 8.31 15.35 14.02
CA ASP A 200 9.28 16.28 14.58
C ASP A 200 10.67 15.67 14.45
N LYS A 201 11.61 16.44 13.89
CA LYS A 201 13.01 16.02 13.81
C LYS A 201 13.61 16.06 15.21
N THR A 202 14.30 14.98 15.60
CA THR A 202 15.11 15.02 16.82
C THR A 202 16.40 15.79 16.55
N PRO A 203 16.89 16.58 17.53
CA PRO A 203 18.21 17.17 17.45
C PRO A 203 19.27 16.08 17.26
N ASP A 204 20.25 16.36 16.43
CA ASP A 204 21.43 15.50 16.31
C ASP A 204 22.24 15.61 17.59
N VAL A 205 22.12 14.59 18.46
CA VAL A 205 22.77 14.56 19.77
C VAL A 205 24.30 14.63 19.63
N ASP A 206 24.85 14.02 18.59
CA ASP A 206 26.30 14.04 18.35
C ASP A 206 26.78 15.41 17.91
N ALA A 207 26.01 16.12 17.07
CA ALA A 207 26.30 17.51 16.71
C ALA A 207 26.19 18.46 17.92
N ILE A 208 25.20 18.26 18.80
CA ILE A 208 25.05 19.05 20.03
C ILE A 208 26.21 18.77 20.99
N LYS A 209 26.63 17.52 21.15
CA LYS A 209 27.80 17.17 21.97
C LYS A 209 29.07 17.79 21.43
N ALA A 210 29.29 17.72 20.11
CA ALA A 210 30.45 18.32 19.47
C ALA A 210 30.49 19.84 19.64
N LEU A 211 29.34 20.52 19.52
CA LEU A 211 29.21 21.94 19.76
C LEU A 211 29.52 22.32 21.20
N SER A 212 28.94 21.58 22.16
CA SER A 212 29.18 21.78 23.60
C SER A 212 30.65 21.57 23.94
N GLN A 213 31.31 20.55 23.40
CA GLN A 213 32.73 20.29 23.61
C GLN A 213 33.59 21.44 23.05
N SER A 214 33.26 21.90 21.86
CA SER A 214 33.97 23.07 21.26
C SER A 214 33.84 24.33 22.11
N GLN A 215 32.67 24.59 22.70
CA GLN A 215 32.47 25.73 23.61
C GLN A 215 33.25 25.56 24.91
N ILE A 216 33.33 24.38 25.48
CA ILE A 216 34.12 24.07 26.67
C ILE A 216 35.58 24.28 26.39
N ASP A 217 36.10 23.82 25.25
CA ASP A 217 37.50 23.96 24.86
C ASP A 217 37.86 25.45 24.66
N ALA A 218 36.98 26.25 24.03
CA ALA A 218 37.15 27.67 23.87
C ALA A 218 37.20 28.41 25.22
N LEU A 219 36.30 28.07 26.14
CA LEU A 219 36.29 28.66 27.49
C LEU A 219 37.56 28.31 28.28
N ASN A 220 38.02 27.05 28.18
CA ASN A 220 39.24 26.63 28.82
C ASN A 220 40.47 27.37 28.28
N ALA A 221 40.51 27.62 26.97
CA ALA A 221 41.59 28.42 26.37
C ALA A 221 41.59 29.86 26.90
N GLN A 222 40.41 30.48 26.96
CA GLN A 222 40.29 31.85 27.52
C GLN A 222 40.68 31.91 28.99
N LEU A 223 40.32 30.88 29.79
CA LEU A 223 40.67 30.80 31.20
C LEU A 223 42.19 30.66 31.38
N ASN A 224 42.83 29.85 30.54
CA ASN A 224 44.27 29.67 30.58
C ASN A 224 45.02 30.97 30.20
N ASP A 225 44.56 31.69 29.20
CA ASP A 225 45.10 32.98 28.81
C ASP A 225 44.97 34.02 29.93
N ALA A 226 43.79 34.09 30.55
CA ALA A 226 43.54 34.99 31.67
C ALA A 226 44.36 34.68 32.93
N ASN A 227 44.74 33.40 33.16
CA ASN A 227 45.59 33.00 34.28
C ASN A 227 47.08 33.19 34.00
N ALA A 228 47.46 33.44 32.75
CA ALA A 228 48.86 33.63 32.33
C ALA A 228 49.28 35.11 32.34
N GLU A 229 48.34 36.04 32.42
CA GLU A 229 48.54 37.47 32.66
C GLU A 229 48.67 37.80 34.17
#